data_2adf8abef59c02fbd2edd088c7071392
#
_entry.id   2adf8abef59c02fbd2edd088c7071392
#
_cell.length_a   1.000
_cell.length_b   1.000
_cell.length_c   1.000
_cell.angle_alpha   90.00
_cell.angle_beta   90.00
_cell.angle_gamma   90.00
#
_symmetry.space_group_name_H-M   'P 1'
#
loop_
_entity.id
_entity.type
_entity.pdbx_description
1 polymer ?
#
loop_
_entity_poly.entity_id
_entity_poly.type
_entity_poly.pdbx_seq_one_letter_code
_entity_poly.pdbx_strand_id
1 'polypeptide(L)'
;VHTWTVTCDPAVAQESGTAATEVDAVVAGAAALRRITAATHRVAQEAPYVCLRIDTRFRIGLSAGPDSPDRVLEWIDDYEHQATIAAAVDDCVPGRGGLDPAC
;
A
#
# COMPACT_ATOMS: atom_id res chain seq x y z
N VAL A 1 -16.02 -2.06 7.12
CA VAL A 1 -15.44 -1.01 6.28
C VAL A 1 -14.10 -0.61 6.82
N HIS A 2 -13.11 -0.52 5.95
CA HIS A 2 -11.76 -0.11 6.30
C HIS A 2 -11.47 1.24 5.67
N THR A 3 -10.83 2.13 6.43
CA THR A 3 -10.42 3.44 5.93
C THR A 3 -8.93 3.41 5.64
N TRP A 4 -8.55 3.82 4.45
CA TRP A 4 -7.14 3.95 4.08
C TRP A 4 -6.79 5.42 3.88
N THR A 5 -5.56 5.78 4.22
CA THR A 5 -5.04 7.14 4.05
C THR A 5 -3.59 7.09 3.59
N VAL A 6 -3.28 7.83 2.54
CA VAL A 6 -1.91 8.00 2.06
C VAL A 6 -1.52 9.46 2.24
N THR A 7 -0.39 9.67 2.89
CA THR A 7 0.17 11.00 3.12
C THR A 7 1.60 11.06 2.62
N CYS A 8 2.11 12.25 2.39
CA CYS A 8 3.51 12.44 2.03
C CYS A 8 4.11 13.60 2.80
N ASP A 9 5.43 13.59 2.92
CA ASP A 9 6.22 14.66 3.50
C ASP A 9 7.38 14.97 2.53
N PRO A 10 7.45 16.17 1.95
CA PRO A 10 6.54 17.32 2.15
C PRO A 10 5.11 17.03 1.68
N ALA A 11 4.15 17.69 2.30
CA ALA A 11 2.72 17.46 2.06
C ALA A 11 2.29 18.08 0.73
N VAL A 12 2.63 17.41 -0.38
CA VAL A 12 2.26 17.84 -1.72
C VAL A 12 0.88 17.32 -2.10
N ALA A 13 0.53 16.11 -1.65
CA ALA A 13 -0.73 15.48 -1.94
C ALA A 13 -1.13 14.55 -0.81
N GLN A 14 -2.42 14.28 -0.71
CA GLN A 14 -2.97 13.33 0.26
C GLN A 14 -4.19 12.70 -0.38
N GLU A 15 -4.37 11.39 -0.17
CA GLU A 15 -5.55 10.67 -0.62
C GLU A 15 -6.06 9.80 0.51
N SER A 16 -7.36 9.59 0.53
CA SER A 16 -8.00 8.69 1.48
C SER A 16 -9.28 8.12 0.87
N GLY A 17 -9.74 7.03 1.44
CA GLY A 17 -10.95 6.39 0.99
C GLY A 17 -11.36 5.26 1.92
N THR A 18 -12.38 4.52 1.52
CA THR A 18 -12.87 3.37 2.26
C THR A 18 -12.93 2.15 1.35
N ALA A 19 -12.85 0.98 1.96
CA ALA A 19 -12.95 -0.29 1.26
C ALA A 19 -13.70 -1.30 2.13
N ALA A 20 -14.35 -2.25 1.49
CA ALA A 20 -15.14 -3.26 2.20
C ALA A 20 -14.26 -4.26 2.96
N THR A 21 -13.09 -4.57 2.42
CA THR A 21 -12.16 -5.53 3.01
C THR A 21 -10.78 -4.90 3.19
N GLU A 22 -9.97 -5.52 4.06
CA GLU A 22 -8.61 -5.04 4.28
C GLU A 22 -7.77 -5.14 3.01
N VAL A 23 -7.90 -6.23 2.25
CA VAL A 23 -7.14 -6.39 1.01
C VAL A 23 -7.55 -5.35 -0.03
N ASP A 24 -8.82 -5.02 -0.12
CA ASP A 24 -9.28 -3.94 -1.00
C ASP A 24 -8.72 -2.60 -0.57
N ALA A 25 -8.61 -2.35 0.73
CA ALA A 25 -7.97 -1.15 1.27
C ALA A 25 -6.49 -1.09 0.90
N VAL A 26 -5.79 -2.22 0.94
CA VAL A 26 -4.38 -2.29 0.51
C VAL A 26 -4.27 -1.98 -0.97
N VAL A 27 -5.11 -2.56 -1.82
CA VAL A 27 -5.08 -2.32 -3.27
C VAL A 27 -5.35 -0.84 -3.58
N ALA A 28 -6.38 -0.27 -2.97
CA ALA A 28 -6.71 1.15 -3.17
C ALA A 28 -5.60 2.06 -2.64
N GLY A 29 -5.05 1.75 -1.48
CA GLY A 29 -3.94 2.49 -0.88
C GLY A 29 -2.68 2.42 -1.73
N ALA A 30 -2.37 1.24 -2.27
CA ALA A 30 -1.21 1.07 -3.16
C ALA A 30 -1.35 1.90 -4.43
N ALA A 31 -2.54 1.94 -5.02
CA ALA A 31 -2.81 2.79 -6.18
C ALA A 31 -2.59 4.27 -5.84
N ALA A 32 -3.06 4.71 -4.66
CA ALA A 32 -2.84 6.06 -4.19
C ALA A 32 -1.35 6.34 -3.92
N LEU A 33 -0.61 5.39 -3.35
CA LEU A 33 0.83 5.52 -3.16
C LEU A 33 1.56 5.76 -4.49
N ARG A 34 1.18 5.03 -5.54
CA ARG A 34 1.77 5.20 -6.87
C ARG A 34 1.50 6.59 -7.41
N ARG A 35 0.26 7.07 -7.30
CA ARG A 35 -0.12 8.41 -7.78
C ARG A 35 0.63 9.51 -7.03
N ILE A 36 0.68 9.42 -5.70
CA ILE A 36 1.32 10.41 -4.85
C ILE A 36 2.83 10.39 -5.06
N THR A 37 3.44 9.21 -5.21
CA THR A 37 4.88 9.10 -5.51
C THR A 37 5.21 9.80 -6.82
N ALA A 38 4.41 9.59 -7.86
CA ALA A 38 4.63 10.24 -9.15
C ALA A 38 4.47 11.76 -9.04
N ALA A 39 3.46 12.22 -8.30
CA ALA A 39 3.20 13.65 -8.14
C ALA A 39 4.30 14.33 -7.33
N THR A 40 4.73 13.74 -6.22
CA THR A 40 5.75 14.33 -5.37
C THR A 40 7.12 14.34 -6.04
N HIS A 41 7.42 13.32 -6.84
CA HIS A 41 8.69 13.26 -7.56
C HIS A 41 8.86 14.44 -8.55
N ARG A 42 7.75 14.92 -9.11
CA ARG A 42 7.79 16.04 -10.05
C ARG A 42 8.05 17.38 -9.37
N VAL A 43 7.68 17.50 -8.10
CA VAL A 43 7.63 18.79 -7.39
C VAL A 43 8.73 18.90 -6.35
N ALA A 44 9.02 17.81 -5.63
CA ALA A 44 9.98 17.81 -4.53
C ALA A 44 11.39 17.66 -5.08
N GLN A 45 12.29 18.53 -4.62
CA GLN A 45 13.72 18.44 -4.94
C GLN A 45 14.42 17.42 -4.05
N GLU A 46 13.83 17.15 -2.90
CA GLU A 46 14.30 16.12 -1.98
C GLU A 46 13.39 14.90 -2.07
N ALA A 47 13.92 13.76 -1.67
CA ALA A 47 13.15 12.52 -1.68
C ALA A 47 11.91 12.63 -0.80
N PRO A 48 10.72 12.47 -1.34
CA PRO A 48 9.52 12.50 -0.52
C PRO A 48 9.41 11.22 0.31
N TYR A 49 8.87 11.34 1.51
CA TYR A 49 8.44 10.19 2.30
C TYR A 49 6.94 10.01 2.09
N VAL A 50 6.53 8.83 1.68
CA VAL A 50 5.12 8.49 1.49
C VAL A 50 4.72 7.38 2.45
N CYS A 51 3.52 7.45 2.97
CA CYS A 51 3.05 6.56 4.03
C CYS A 51 1.61 6.15 3.78
N LEU A 52 1.34 4.85 3.95
CA LEU A 52 -0.02 4.29 3.91
C LEU A 52 -0.41 3.88 5.32
N ARG A 53 -1.62 4.28 5.73
CA ARG A 53 -2.27 3.82 6.95
C ARG A 53 -3.62 3.20 6.61
N ILE A 54 -3.96 2.13 7.31
CA ILE A 54 -5.27 1.49 7.21
C ILE A 54 -5.84 1.40 8.61
N ASP A 55 -7.04 1.93 8.79
CA ASP A 55 -7.72 2.01 10.10
C ASP A 55 -6.83 2.67 11.16
N THR A 56 -6.16 3.75 10.77
CA THR A 56 -5.22 4.53 11.59
C THR A 56 -3.91 3.80 11.95
N ARG A 57 -3.71 2.59 11.46
CA ARG A 57 -2.49 1.82 11.70
C ARG A 57 -1.52 2.00 10.56
N PHE A 58 -0.26 2.26 10.90
CA PHE A 58 0.82 2.33 9.92
C PHE A 58 0.97 0.98 9.22
N ARG A 59 1.07 0.99 7.89
CA ARG A 59 1.26 -0.22 7.09
C ARG A 59 2.59 -0.21 6.34
N ILE A 60 2.90 0.89 5.67
CA ILE A 60 4.15 1.01 4.93
C ILE A 60 4.54 2.48 4.79
N GLY A 61 5.83 2.75 4.89
CA GLY A 61 6.41 4.06 4.61
C GLY A 61 7.61 3.90 3.69
N LEU A 62 7.71 4.76 2.69
CA LEU A 62 8.72 4.66 1.65
C LEU A 62 9.32 6.02 1.35
N SER A 63 10.63 6.03 1.08
CA SER A 63 11.34 7.21 0.62
C SER A 63 12.25 6.83 -0.54
N ALA A 64 12.17 7.58 -1.62
CA ALA A 64 12.97 7.28 -2.80
C ALA A 64 14.46 7.55 -2.59
N GLY A 65 14.81 8.44 -1.66
CA GLY A 65 16.19 8.87 -1.49
C GLY A 65 16.71 9.52 -2.78
N PRO A 66 18.02 9.44 -3.04
CA PRO A 66 18.59 9.93 -4.30
C PRO A 66 18.31 9.02 -5.50
N ASP A 67 17.69 7.86 -5.25
CA ASP A 67 17.39 6.88 -6.30
C ASP A 67 16.14 7.28 -7.09
N SER A 68 15.92 6.60 -8.21
CA SER A 68 14.78 6.86 -9.05
C SER A 68 13.47 6.46 -8.36
N PRO A 69 12.35 7.10 -8.69
CA PRO A 69 11.05 6.73 -8.15
C PRO A 69 10.62 5.31 -8.55
N ASP A 70 11.24 4.72 -9.58
CA ASP A 70 10.92 3.37 -10.02
C ASP A 70 11.14 2.34 -8.92
N ARG A 71 12.15 2.53 -8.07
CA ARG A 71 12.41 1.64 -6.96
C ARG A 71 11.30 1.71 -5.91
N VAL A 72 10.77 2.90 -5.65
CA VAL A 72 9.62 3.06 -4.75
C VAL A 72 8.40 2.35 -5.33
N LEU A 73 8.17 2.46 -6.63
CA LEU A 73 7.06 1.78 -7.29
C LEU A 73 7.20 0.26 -7.22
N GLU A 74 8.41 -0.27 -7.35
CA GLU A 74 8.67 -1.69 -7.16
C GLU A 74 8.33 -2.15 -5.74
N TRP A 75 8.70 -1.38 -4.73
CA TRP A 75 8.38 -1.70 -3.34
C TRP A 75 6.87 -1.67 -3.08
N ILE A 76 6.17 -0.73 -3.70
CA ILE A 76 4.70 -0.66 -3.60
C ILE A 76 4.08 -1.91 -4.23
N ASP A 77 4.55 -2.31 -5.40
CA ASP A 77 4.07 -3.51 -6.08
C ASP A 77 4.34 -4.76 -5.24
N ASP A 78 5.52 -4.88 -4.65
CA ASP A 78 5.85 -5.99 -3.77
C ASP A 78 4.94 -6.02 -2.54
N TYR A 79 4.71 -4.88 -1.91
CA TYR A 79 3.83 -4.79 -0.75
C TYR A 79 2.41 -5.24 -1.09
N GLU A 80 1.85 -4.73 -2.20
CA GLU A 80 0.51 -5.09 -2.64
C GLU A 80 0.42 -6.58 -2.94
N HIS A 81 1.42 -7.12 -3.63
CA HIS A 81 1.48 -8.54 -3.97
C HIS A 81 1.55 -9.43 -2.72
N GLN A 82 2.42 -9.07 -1.77
CA GLN A 82 2.53 -9.81 -0.51
C GLN A 82 1.23 -9.78 0.28
N ALA A 83 0.56 -8.64 0.32
CA ALA A 83 -0.70 -8.50 1.04
C ALA A 83 -1.82 -9.32 0.41
N THR A 84 -1.89 -9.36 -0.92
CA THR A 84 -2.90 -10.16 -1.62
C THR A 84 -2.64 -11.65 -1.48
N ILE A 85 -1.39 -12.08 -1.51
CA ILE A 85 -1.03 -13.48 -1.25
C ILE A 85 -1.37 -13.86 0.20
N ALA A 86 -1.04 -13.02 1.16
CA ALA A 86 -1.33 -13.28 2.56
C ALA A 86 -2.83 -13.45 2.81
N ALA A 87 -3.65 -12.60 2.19
CA ALA A 87 -5.11 -12.71 2.29
C ALA A 87 -5.62 -14.02 1.68
N ALA A 88 -5.09 -14.42 0.53
CA ALA A 88 -5.47 -15.66 -0.12
C ALA A 88 -5.08 -16.89 0.72
N VAL A 89 -3.88 -16.87 1.30
CA VAL A 89 -3.42 -17.95 2.19
C VAL A 89 -4.27 -18.01 3.44
N ASP A 90 -4.63 -16.87 4.01
CA ASP A 90 -5.47 -16.80 5.20
C ASP A 90 -6.86 -17.41 4.94
N ASP A 91 -7.44 -17.16 3.76
CA ASP A 91 -8.71 -17.77 3.36
C ASP A 91 -8.60 -19.28 3.18
N CYS A 92 -7.42 -19.79 2.91
CA CYS A 92 -7.16 -21.22 2.68
C CYS A 92 -6.65 -21.95 3.91
N VAL A 93 -6.58 -21.30 5.07
CA VAL A 93 -6.08 -21.93 6.29
C VAL A 93 -6.94 -23.13 6.68
N PRO A 94 -6.32 -24.32 6.88
CA PRO A 94 -7.07 -25.56 7.16
C PRO A 94 -7.98 -25.50 8.38
N GLY A 95 -7.63 -24.75 9.39
CA GLY A 95 -8.45 -24.61 10.61
C GLY A 95 -9.83 -24.01 10.37
N ARG A 96 -10.09 -23.49 9.19
CA ARG A 96 -11.35 -22.84 8.85
C ARG A 96 -12.35 -23.73 8.13
N GLY A 97 -12.08 -24.98 7.99
CA GLY A 97 -13.02 -25.82 7.29
C GLY A 97 -12.39 -27.07 6.74
N GLY A 98 -11.21 -27.38 7.20
CA GLY A 98 -10.51 -28.55 6.79
C GLY A 98 -9.49 -28.27 5.69
N LEU A 99 -8.90 -29.32 5.22
CA LEU A 99 -7.87 -29.25 4.21
C LEU A 99 -8.49 -29.10 2.83
N ASP A 100 -8.14 -28.03 2.15
CA ASP A 100 -8.51 -27.85 0.75
C ASP A 100 -7.23 -27.75 -0.07
N PRO A 101 -6.85 -28.81 -0.78
CA PRO A 101 -5.62 -28.81 -1.57
C PRO A 101 -5.68 -27.89 -2.78
N ALA A 102 -6.85 -27.38 -3.12
CA ALA A 102 -6.99 -26.44 -4.23
C ALA A 102 -6.59 -25.01 -3.84
N CYS A 103 -6.44 -24.74 -2.60
CA CYS A 103 -5.98 -23.43 -2.13
C CYS A 103 -4.51 -23.18 -2.43
#